data_4b3174d4642040af92b53171bca09f66
#
_entry.id   4b3174d4642040af92b53171bca09f66
#
_cell.length_a   1.000
_cell.length_b   1.000
_cell.length_c   1.000
_cell.angle_alpha   90.00
_cell.angle_beta   90.00
_cell.angle_gamma   90.00
#
_symmetry.space_group_name_H-M   'P 1'
#
loop_
_entity.id
_entity.type
_entity.pdbx_description
1 polymer ?
#
loop_
_entity_poly.entity_id
_entity_poly.type
_entity_poly.pdbx_seq_one_letter_code
_entity_poly.pdbx_strand_id
1 'polypeptide(L)'
;MCCQATTFGPEASASADPAPKFNAMQNFNVAAFRADAFDDDPAANAAARQSEQQPGLVHRSVKRVLRDQKGIYLSPFEASHLKYDAILLAGTAAFLATDRHIENNLPSGHYQFYQNSSNIAIGGLAATLGGVWLYGIKADHPHARETGEIELETLANTFLVYAPMQFIAARQRPGEGNGHGDFLRHSMINTSFPGGHAMFTWAMATVVAHEYSQPWVRVLTYSAAFTVTLTRFLARDHWASDMWVGTGLGLGIGTYTFHQHCDPDLSASCKRHHARIAKKNTKSELEYAPGSPQWNAELKNNYASGGRISQ
;
A
#
# COMPACT_ATOMS: atom_id res chain seq x y z
N MET A 1 -64.52 16.36 -3.58
CA MET A 1 -64.94 16.49 -4.97
C MET A 1 -64.03 15.58 -5.77
N CYS A 2 -64.59 14.53 -6.02
CA CYS A 2 -64.89 13.73 -7.21
C CYS A 2 -63.69 12.97 -7.80
N CYS A 3 -63.84 11.69 -7.61
CA CYS A 3 -63.28 10.58 -8.35
C CYS A 3 -63.55 10.68 -9.87
N GLN A 4 -62.61 10.20 -10.64
CA GLN A 4 -63.00 9.47 -11.88
C GLN A 4 -62.00 8.34 -12.11
N ALA A 5 -62.49 7.12 -12.00
CA ALA A 5 -61.93 5.89 -12.45
C ALA A 5 -62.21 5.75 -13.94
N THR A 6 -61.19 5.43 -14.74
CA THR A 6 -61.38 4.93 -16.13
C THR A 6 -60.94 3.47 -16.18
N THR A 7 -61.94 2.63 -16.31
CA THR A 7 -61.88 1.22 -16.68
C THR A 7 -61.48 1.09 -18.14
N PHE A 8 -60.48 0.26 -18.43
CA PHE A 8 -60.29 -0.33 -19.76
C PHE A 8 -60.44 -1.83 -19.70
N GLY A 9 -61.41 -2.34 -20.46
CA GLY A 9 -61.73 -3.74 -20.59
C GLY A 9 -60.79 -4.48 -21.52
N PRO A 10 -61.00 -5.79 -21.67
CA PRO A 10 -60.01 -6.71 -22.23
C PRO A 10 -60.26 -6.89 -23.74
N GLU A 11 -59.22 -7.17 -24.47
CA GLU A 11 -59.15 -8.12 -25.62
C GLU A 11 -57.89 -7.87 -26.45
N ALA A 12 -57.01 -8.88 -26.51
CA ALA A 12 -56.56 -9.46 -27.79
C ALA A 12 -55.67 -10.69 -27.45
N SER A 13 -56.23 -11.84 -27.76
CA SER A 13 -55.51 -13.11 -27.84
C SER A 13 -54.43 -13.04 -28.90
N ALA A 14 -53.17 -13.27 -28.49
CA ALA A 14 -52.08 -13.58 -29.41
C ALA A 14 -51.62 -15.01 -29.10
N SER A 15 -51.67 -15.84 -30.11
CA SER A 15 -51.33 -17.24 -30.21
C SER A 15 -49.92 -17.53 -29.65
N ALA A 16 -49.87 -18.51 -28.74
CA ALA A 16 -48.63 -19.06 -28.27
C ALA A 16 -47.98 -19.95 -29.35
N ASP A 17 -46.83 -19.58 -29.84
CA ASP A 17 -45.93 -20.47 -30.56
C ASP A 17 -45.34 -21.49 -29.59
N PRO A 18 -45.25 -22.78 -29.96
CA PRO A 18 -44.74 -23.81 -29.12
C PRO A 18 -43.22 -23.71 -28.96
N ALA A 19 -42.75 -23.75 -27.69
CA ALA A 19 -41.36 -23.76 -27.32
C ALA A 19 -40.58 -24.89 -28.05
N PRO A 20 -39.37 -24.66 -28.50
CA PRO A 20 -38.53 -25.69 -29.12
C PRO A 20 -38.19 -26.77 -28.05
N LYS A 21 -38.56 -27.99 -28.37
CA LYS A 21 -38.21 -29.19 -27.59
C LYS A 21 -36.69 -29.38 -27.63
N PHE A 22 -36.02 -29.17 -26.51
CA PHE A 22 -34.63 -29.54 -26.32
C PHE A 22 -34.52 -31.06 -26.16
N ASN A 23 -34.40 -31.76 -27.29
CA ASN A 23 -34.00 -33.16 -27.34
C ASN A 23 -32.61 -33.24 -27.95
N ALA A 24 -31.58 -33.13 -27.12
CA ALA A 24 -30.23 -33.52 -27.50
C ALA A 24 -29.42 -33.94 -26.26
N MET A 25 -29.92 -34.95 -25.58
CA MET A 25 -29.03 -35.83 -24.81
C MET A 25 -28.89 -37.10 -25.68
N GLN A 26 -28.02 -37.05 -26.65
CA GLN A 26 -27.56 -38.25 -27.34
C GLN A 26 -26.04 -38.25 -27.36
N ASN A 27 -25.51 -39.18 -26.54
CA ASN A 27 -24.21 -39.83 -26.73
C ASN A 27 -22.99 -38.90 -26.88
N PHE A 28 -22.58 -38.28 -25.79
CA PHE A 28 -21.18 -37.91 -25.65
C PHE A 28 -20.37 -39.17 -25.37
N ASN A 29 -19.78 -39.74 -26.43
CA ASN A 29 -18.85 -40.84 -26.31
C ASN A 29 -17.52 -40.32 -25.75
N VAL A 30 -17.36 -40.43 -24.42
CA VAL A 30 -16.17 -39.98 -23.66
C VAL A 30 -14.90 -40.77 -24.04
N ALA A 31 -15.08 -41.87 -24.83
CA ALA A 31 -13.95 -42.70 -25.27
C ALA A 31 -13.23 -42.18 -26.52
N ALA A 32 -13.82 -41.24 -27.29
CA ALA A 32 -13.19 -40.72 -28.50
C ALA A 32 -12.32 -39.48 -28.28
N PHE A 33 -12.27 -38.93 -27.03
CA PHE A 33 -11.47 -37.73 -26.73
C PHE A 33 -10.13 -38.05 -26.03
N ARG A 34 -9.67 -39.29 -26.11
CA ARG A 34 -8.52 -39.76 -25.35
C ARG A 34 -7.35 -40.30 -26.18
N ALA A 35 -7.21 -39.94 -27.42
CA ALA A 35 -6.16 -40.57 -28.21
C ALA A 35 -5.36 -39.68 -29.20
N ASP A 36 -5.63 -38.42 -29.42
CA ASP A 36 -4.80 -37.70 -30.39
C ASP A 36 -4.64 -36.21 -30.02
N ALA A 37 -3.78 -35.84 -29.09
CA ALA A 37 -3.09 -34.57 -29.01
C ALA A 37 -2.33 -34.42 -27.67
N PHE A 38 -1.47 -35.35 -27.34
CA PHE A 38 -0.30 -35.03 -26.52
C PHE A 38 0.89 -35.02 -27.46
N ASP A 39 1.02 -33.96 -28.23
CA ASP A 39 2.32 -33.54 -28.68
C ASP A 39 3.06 -33.15 -27.39
N ASP A 40 4.00 -34.02 -27.00
CA ASP A 40 4.93 -33.78 -25.91
C ASP A 40 5.89 -32.65 -26.36
N ASP A 41 5.39 -31.40 -26.37
CA ASP A 41 6.26 -30.25 -26.48
C ASP A 41 7.02 -30.10 -25.14
N PRO A 42 8.31 -30.41 -25.10
CA PRO A 42 9.10 -30.32 -23.86
C PRO A 42 9.08 -28.91 -23.26
N ALA A 43 8.88 -27.89 -24.09
CA ALA A 43 8.81 -26.48 -23.67
C ALA A 43 7.47 -26.16 -22.99
N ALA A 44 6.34 -26.68 -23.53
CA ALA A 44 5.02 -26.54 -22.92
C ALA A 44 4.94 -27.29 -21.58
N ASN A 45 5.50 -28.50 -21.53
CA ASN A 45 5.57 -29.30 -20.30
C ASN A 45 6.51 -28.67 -19.26
N ALA A 46 7.62 -28.06 -19.67
CA ALA A 46 8.51 -27.31 -18.78
C ALA A 46 7.85 -26.05 -18.23
N ALA A 47 7.12 -25.31 -19.06
CA ALA A 47 6.36 -24.13 -18.66
C ALA A 47 5.22 -24.51 -17.69
N ALA A 48 4.50 -25.61 -17.95
CA ALA A 48 3.46 -26.14 -17.05
C ALA A 48 4.04 -26.58 -15.70
N ARG A 49 5.18 -27.28 -15.68
CA ARG A 49 5.87 -27.65 -14.44
C ARG A 49 6.45 -26.46 -13.70
N GLN A 50 6.89 -25.40 -14.38
CA GLN A 50 7.33 -24.16 -13.74
C GLN A 50 6.15 -23.39 -13.13
N SER A 51 4.96 -23.43 -13.73
CA SER A 51 3.77 -22.81 -13.16
C SER A 51 3.23 -23.60 -11.94
N GLU A 52 3.36 -24.91 -11.92
CA GLU A 52 3.01 -25.77 -10.78
C GLU A 52 3.97 -25.62 -9.57
N GLN A 53 5.23 -25.20 -9.82
CA GLN A 53 6.24 -25.01 -8.78
C GLN A 53 6.26 -23.61 -8.18
N GLN A 54 5.49 -22.65 -8.70
CA GLN A 54 5.41 -21.33 -8.09
C GLN A 54 4.55 -21.39 -6.83
N PRO A 55 5.10 -21.00 -5.67
CA PRO A 55 4.32 -20.95 -4.44
C PRO A 55 3.12 -20.01 -4.63
N GLY A 56 1.95 -20.45 -4.16
CA GLY A 56 0.71 -19.68 -4.29
C GLY A 56 0.89 -18.23 -3.84
N LEU A 57 0.09 -17.32 -4.39
CA LEU A 57 0.15 -15.88 -4.14
C LEU A 57 0.26 -15.56 -2.65
N VAL A 58 -0.57 -16.17 -1.81
CA VAL A 58 -0.56 -15.96 -0.35
C VAL A 58 0.80 -16.31 0.27
N HIS A 59 1.37 -17.47 -0.08
CA HIS A 59 2.67 -17.88 0.46
C HIS A 59 3.79 -16.91 0.03
N ARG A 60 3.75 -16.44 -1.21
CA ARG A 60 4.70 -15.46 -1.74
C ARG A 60 4.60 -14.13 -1.01
N SER A 61 3.39 -13.58 -0.85
CA SER A 61 3.16 -12.31 -0.17
C SER A 61 3.50 -12.37 1.32
N VAL A 62 3.16 -13.45 2.02
CA VAL A 62 3.58 -13.62 3.43
C VAL A 62 5.10 -13.62 3.56
N LYS A 63 5.80 -14.36 2.69
CA LYS A 63 7.27 -14.39 2.71
C LYS A 63 7.89 -13.03 2.39
N ARG A 64 7.29 -12.25 1.48
CA ARG A 64 7.71 -10.88 1.14
C ARG A 64 7.52 -9.95 2.34
N VAL A 65 6.32 -9.92 2.92
CA VAL A 65 5.99 -9.10 4.10
C VAL A 65 6.94 -9.37 5.26
N LEU A 66 7.21 -10.65 5.60
CA LEU A 66 8.14 -11.00 6.67
C LEU A 66 9.60 -10.55 6.39
N ARG A 67 10.02 -10.57 5.13
CA ARG A 67 11.32 -10.05 4.72
C ARG A 67 11.37 -8.53 4.81
N ASP A 68 10.31 -7.86 4.39
CA ASP A 68 10.19 -6.41 4.40
C ASP A 68 10.28 -5.84 5.80
N GLN A 69 9.72 -6.54 6.81
CA GLN A 69 9.79 -6.09 8.19
C GLN A 69 11.23 -5.82 8.64
N LYS A 70 12.17 -6.70 8.26
CA LYS A 70 13.58 -6.46 8.58
C LYS A 70 14.09 -5.17 7.96
N GLY A 71 13.79 -4.91 6.68
CA GLY A 71 14.20 -3.69 5.99
C GLY A 71 13.51 -2.45 6.57
N ILE A 72 12.21 -2.51 6.83
CA ILE A 72 11.45 -1.39 7.39
C ILE A 72 12.00 -1.00 8.78
N TYR A 73 12.24 -1.95 9.67
CA TYR A 73 12.79 -1.66 11.01
C TYR A 73 14.26 -1.24 11.00
N LEU A 74 15.03 -1.62 9.98
CA LEU A 74 16.43 -1.20 9.84
C LEU A 74 16.59 0.10 9.05
N SER A 75 15.61 0.48 8.25
CA SER A 75 15.63 1.68 7.40
C SER A 75 16.01 2.97 8.14
N PRO A 76 15.52 3.25 9.36
CA PRO A 76 15.90 4.45 10.11
C PRO A 76 17.40 4.53 10.46
N PHE A 77 18.10 3.40 10.43
CA PHE A 77 19.55 3.37 10.75
C PHE A 77 20.43 3.51 9.51
N GLU A 78 19.83 3.63 8.31
CA GLU A 78 20.57 3.85 7.08
C GLU A 78 20.91 5.33 6.90
N ALA A 79 22.17 5.63 6.61
CA ALA A 79 22.67 7.01 6.43
C ALA A 79 21.90 7.78 5.33
N SER A 80 21.34 7.06 4.34
CA SER A 80 20.52 7.63 3.26
C SER A 80 19.20 8.22 3.75
N HIS A 81 18.66 7.72 4.86
CA HIS A 81 17.36 8.10 5.43
C HIS A 81 17.47 9.12 6.58
N LEU A 82 18.66 9.30 7.14
CA LEU A 82 18.90 10.13 8.33
C LEU A 82 18.26 11.53 8.27
N LYS A 83 18.26 12.17 7.09
CA LYS A 83 17.63 13.49 6.94
C LYS A 83 16.10 13.44 7.10
N TYR A 84 15.45 12.37 6.61
CA TYR A 84 13.99 12.20 6.71
C TYR A 84 13.61 11.83 8.14
N ASP A 85 14.42 10.98 8.78
CA ASP A 85 14.24 10.60 10.17
C ASP A 85 14.43 11.79 11.10
N ALA A 86 15.42 12.64 10.83
CA ALA A 86 15.63 13.87 11.57
C ALA A 86 14.44 14.84 11.44
N ILE A 87 13.88 14.99 10.23
CA ILE A 87 12.67 15.80 10.01
C ILE A 87 11.47 15.20 10.74
N LEU A 88 11.28 13.89 10.66
CA LEU A 88 10.18 13.21 11.34
C LEU A 88 10.30 13.38 12.87
N LEU A 89 11.46 13.15 13.43
CA LEU A 89 11.72 13.30 14.87
C LEU A 89 11.58 14.75 15.34
N ALA A 90 12.16 15.72 14.63
CA ALA A 90 12.06 17.13 14.96
C ALA A 90 10.60 17.63 14.90
N GLY A 91 9.85 17.23 13.85
CA GLY A 91 8.44 17.54 13.73
C GLY A 91 7.62 16.88 14.84
N THR A 92 7.92 15.62 15.19
CA THR A 92 7.27 14.93 16.31
C THR A 92 7.49 15.66 17.63
N ALA A 93 8.73 16.07 17.93
CA ALA A 93 9.03 16.83 19.13
C ALA A 93 8.30 18.18 19.17
N ALA A 94 8.27 18.90 18.06
CA ALA A 94 7.57 20.17 17.94
C ALA A 94 6.06 20.02 18.15
N PHE A 95 5.44 19.01 17.52
CA PHE A 95 4.00 18.78 17.69
C PHE A 95 3.66 18.26 19.08
N LEU A 96 4.46 17.38 19.69
CA LEU A 96 4.26 16.94 21.06
C LEU A 96 4.28 18.12 22.05
N ALA A 97 5.17 19.09 21.85
CA ALA A 97 5.24 20.30 22.68
C ALA A 97 4.03 21.20 22.47
N THR A 98 3.37 21.17 21.32
CA THR A 98 2.26 22.07 20.95
C THR A 98 0.89 21.41 20.90
N ASP A 99 0.80 20.06 21.02
CA ASP A 99 -0.44 19.30 20.89
C ASP A 99 -1.60 19.87 21.69
N ARG A 100 -1.38 20.17 22.96
CA ARG A 100 -2.41 20.73 23.85
C ARG A 100 -2.85 22.13 23.42
N HIS A 101 -1.89 22.96 23.01
CA HIS A 101 -2.20 24.31 22.56
C HIS A 101 -3.03 24.25 21.27
N ILE A 102 -2.66 23.39 20.33
CA ILE A 102 -3.38 23.19 19.08
C ILE A 102 -4.78 22.68 19.37
N GLU A 103 -4.90 21.61 20.19
CA GLU A 103 -6.17 20.99 20.56
C GLU A 103 -7.15 21.99 21.20
N ASN A 104 -6.67 22.82 22.12
CA ASN A 104 -7.50 23.83 22.80
C ASN A 104 -8.01 24.93 21.87
N ASN A 105 -7.36 25.15 20.73
CA ASN A 105 -7.74 26.15 19.73
C ASN A 105 -8.49 25.55 18.53
N LEU A 106 -8.74 24.23 18.50
CA LEU A 106 -9.55 23.62 17.44
C LEU A 106 -11.02 24.03 17.54
N PRO A 107 -11.69 24.18 16.39
CA PRO A 107 -13.13 24.42 16.37
C PRO A 107 -13.88 23.37 17.17
N SER A 108 -14.84 23.78 17.97
CA SER A 108 -15.75 22.88 18.69
C SER A 108 -16.99 22.59 17.85
N GLY A 109 -17.45 21.36 17.87
CA GLY A 109 -18.65 20.93 17.15
C GLY A 109 -18.36 20.12 15.88
N HIS A 110 -19.43 19.60 15.28
CA HIS A 110 -19.41 18.81 14.04
C HIS A 110 -18.53 17.54 14.05
N TYR A 111 -18.17 17.00 15.21
CA TYR A 111 -17.29 15.82 15.32
C TYR A 111 -17.80 14.62 14.52
N GLN A 112 -19.10 14.34 14.60
CA GLN A 112 -19.71 13.25 13.83
C GLN A 112 -19.60 13.46 12.31
N PHE A 113 -19.71 14.70 11.85
CA PHE A 113 -19.51 15.02 10.43
C PHE A 113 -18.08 14.69 10.00
N TYR A 114 -17.07 15.09 10.78
CA TYR A 114 -15.68 14.79 10.49
C TYR A 114 -15.37 13.29 10.53
N GLN A 115 -15.88 12.58 11.54
CA GLN A 115 -15.72 11.12 11.63
C GLN A 115 -16.38 10.40 10.45
N ASN A 116 -17.60 10.78 10.10
CA ASN A 116 -18.32 10.18 8.96
C ASN A 116 -17.60 10.47 7.64
N SER A 117 -17.12 11.71 7.44
CA SER A 117 -16.36 12.09 6.25
C SER A 117 -15.09 11.25 6.11
N SER A 118 -14.37 11.03 7.21
CA SER A 118 -13.20 10.16 7.23
C SER A 118 -13.55 8.71 6.92
N ASN A 119 -14.61 8.18 7.52
CA ASN A 119 -15.06 6.80 7.29
C ASN A 119 -15.47 6.58 5.82
N ILE A 120 -16.18 7.55 5.23
CA ILE A 120 -16.57 7.52 3.81
C ILE A 120 -15.31 7.56 2.91
N ALA A 121 -14.34 8.42 3.23
CA ALA A 121 -13.12 8.53 2.46
C ALA A 121 -12.27 7.25 2.53
N ILE A 122 -12.12 6.64 3.71
CA ILE A 122 -11.41 5.37 3.89
C ILE A 122 -12.15 4.23 3.18
N GLY A 123 -13.47 4.13 3.39
CA GLY A 123 -14.30 3.12 2.74
C GLY A 123 -14.26 3.24 1.21
N GLY A 124 -14.32 4.48 0.71
CA GLY A 124 -14.21 4.77 -0.71
C GLY A 124 -12.83 4.38 -1.29
N LEU A 125 -11.75 4.70 -0.57
CA LEU A 125 -10.39 4.31 -0.96
C LEU A 125 -10.25 2.78 -0.99
N ALA A 126 -10.67 2.09 0.07
CA ALA A 126 -10.61 0.64 0.15
C ALA A 126 -11.46 -0.04 -0.95
N ALA A 127 -12.66 0.47 -1.22
CA ALA A 127 -13.52 -0.03 -2.28
C ALA A 127 -12.91 0.19 -3.68
N THR A 128 -12.27 1.34 -3.90
CA THR A 128 -11.59 1.64 -5.17
C THR A 128 -10.41 0.70 -5.39
N LEU A 129 -9.56 0.51 -4.39
CA LEU A 129 -8.39 -0.37 -4.47
C LEU A 129 -8.81 -1.84 -4.64
N GLY A 130 -9.79 -2.30 -3.86
CA GLY A 130 -10.36 -3.64 -4.02
C GLY A 130 -10.98 -3.84 -5.40
N GLY A 131 -11.66 -2.84 -5.92
CA GLY A 131 -12.24 -2.84 -7.27
C GLY A 131 -11.18 -2.90 -8.37
N VAL A 132 -10.11 -2.11 -8.26
CA VAL A 132 -8.98 -2.13 -9.20
C VAL A 132 -8.29 -3.50 -9.20
N TRP A 133 -8.06 -4.06 -8.02
CA TRP A 133 -7.47 -5.39 -7.89
C TRP A 133 -8.35 -6.49 -8.49
N LEU A 134 -9.64 -6.51 -8.17
CA LEU A 134 -10.60 -7.46 -8.75
C LEU A 134 -10.71 -7.31 -10.27
N TYR A 135 -10.68 -6.08 -10.77
CA TYR A 135 -10.61 -5.80 -12.20
C TYR A 135 -9.34 -6.40 -12.81
N GLY A 136 -8.18 -6.18 -12.17
CA GLY A 136 -6.91 -6.73 -12.62
C GLY A 136 -6.92 -8.26 -12.74
N ILE A 137 -7.59 -8.94 -11.80
CA ILE A 137 -7.71 -10.42 -11.83
C ILE A 137 -8.69 -10.86 -12.92
N LYS A 138 -9.88 -10.23 -13.02
CA LYS A 138 -10.94 -10.68 -13.94
C LYS A 138 -10.68 -10.30 -15.39
N ALA A 139 -10.05 -9.15 -15.63
CA ALA A 139 -9.75 -8.64 -16.97
C ALA A 139 -8.34 -9.02 -17.45
N ASP A 140 -7.60 -9.83 -16.67
CA ASP A 140 -6.22 -10.21 -16.95
C ASP A 140 -5.32 -8.99 -17.22
N HIS A 141 -5.48 -7.95 -16.39
CA HIS A 141 -4.75 -6.70 -16.51
C HIS A 141 -3.55 -6.68 -15.55
N PRO A 142 -2.32 -6.95 -16.02
CA PRO A 142 -1.16 -7.21 -15.16
C PRO A 142 -0.87 -6.05 -14.20
N HIS A 143 -0.88 -4.80 -14.68
CA HIS A 143 -0.58 -3.62 -13.87
C HIS A 143 -1.59 -3.42 -12.71
N ALA A 144 -2.90 -3.56 -12.99
CA ALA A 144 -3.92 -3.43 -11.94
C ALA A 144 -3.83 -4.56 -10.90
N ARG A 145 -3.46 -5.77 -11.34
CA ARG A 145 -3.23 -6.91 -10.45
C ARG A 145 -2.01 -6.68 -9.56
N GLU A 146 -0.90 -6.24 -10.12
CA GLU A 146 0.33 -5.90 -9.39
C GLU A 146 0.05 -4.82 -8.34
N THR A 147 -0.62 -3.72 -8.74
CA THR A 147 -1.00 -2.65 -7.80
C THR A 147 -1.74 -3.23 -6.59
N GLY A 148 -2.73 -4.11 -6.82
CA GLY A 148 -3.47 -4.73 -5.73
C GLY A 148 -2.63 -5.66 -4.85
N GLU A 149 -1.69 -6.42 -5.42
CA GLU A 149 -0.77 -7.25 -4.66
C GLU A 149 0.14 -6.40 -3.76
N ILE A 150 0.74 -5.33 -4.29
CA ILE A 150 1.60 -4.40 -3.53
C ILE A 150 0.79 -3.68 -2.44
N GLU A 151 -0.46 -3.31 -2.71
CA GLU A 151 -1.34 -2.69 -1.72
C GLU A 151 -1.63 -3.61 -0.54
N LEU A 152 -1.94 -4.89 -0.79
CA LEU A 152 -2.16 -5.87 0.29
C LEU A 152 -0.88 -6.08 1.12
N GLU A 153 0.26 -6.18 0.47
CA GLU A 153 1.56 -6.30 1.15
C GLU A 153 1.86 -5.02 1.98
N THR A 154 1.55 -3.85 1.43
CA THR A 154 1.70 -2.55 2.13
C THR A 154 0.79 -2.46 3.35
N LEU A 155 -0.47 -2.87 3.24
CA LEU A 155 -1.39 -2.92 4.37
C LEU A 155 -0.89 -3.85 5.48
N ALA A 156 -0.39 -5.04 5.12
CA ALA A 156 0.17 -5.98 6.07
C ALA A 156 1.44 -5.43 6.73
N ASN A 157 2.36 -4.84 5.96
CA ASN A 157 3.56 -4.19 6.45
C ASN A 157 3.22 -3.04 7.41
N THR A 158 2.25 -2.20 7.04
CA THR A 158 1.77 -1.08 7.88
C THR A 158 1.19 -1.59 9.18
N PHE A 159 0.38 -2.65 9.15
CA PHE A 159 -0.23 -3.23 10.34
C PHE A 159 0.81 -3.79 11.31
N LEU A 160 1.84 -4.47 10.79
CA LEU A 160 2.91 -5.04 11.60
C LEU A 160 3.80 -3.98 12.27
N VAL A 161 3.85 -2.76 11.74
CA VAL A 161 4.51 -1.62 12.39
C VAL A 161 3.55 -0.91 13.34
N TYR A 162 2.31 -0.69 12.91
CA TYR A 162 1.28 0.01 13.66
C TYR A 162 0.93 -0.69 14.99
N ALA A 163 0.68 -1.99 14.96
CA ALA A 163 0.18 -2.72 16.13
C ALA A 163 1.17 -2.69 17.32
N PRO A 164 2.49 -2.95 17.15
CA PRO A 164 3.44 -2.79 18.25
C PRO A 164 3.55 -1.36 18.78
N MET A 165 3.49 -0.36 17.90
CA MET A 165 3.54 1.05 18.30
C MET A 165 2.33 1.44 19.16
N GLN A 166 1.12 0.99 18.80
CA GLN A 166 -0.08 1.18 19.61
C GLN A 166 0.12 0.59 21.01
N PHE A 167 0.58 -0.65 21.05
CA PHE A 167 0.77 -1.39 22.29
C PHE A 167 1.79 -0.74 23.21
N ILE A 168 2.91 -0.27 22.66
CA ILE A 168 4.00 0.35 23.43
C ILE A 168 3.61 1.77 23.87
N ALA A 169 2.98 2.56 22.99
CA ALA A 169 2.65 3.96 23.28
C ALA A 169 1.51 4.11 24.27
N ALA A 170 0.44 3.34 24.12
CA ALA A 170 -0.78 3.38 24.95
C ALA A 170 -1.21 4.81 25.31
N ARG A 171 -1.20 5.71 24.32
CA ARG A 171 -1.44 7.14 24.48
C ARG A 171 -2.92 7.46 24.57
N GLN A 172 -3.31 8.30 25.52
CA GLN A 172 -4.67 8.83 25.63
C GLN A 172 -5.04 9.73 24.45
N ARG A 173 -6.30 9.66 24.03
CA ARG A 173 -6.86 10.53 22.99
C ARG A 173 -7.13 11.95 23.54
N PRO A 174 -7.28 12.95 22.65
CA PRO A 174 -7.84 14.23 23.04
C PRO A 174 -9.17 14.04 23.77
N GLY A 175 -9.34 14.69 24.93
CA GLY A 175 -10.55 14.57 25.73
C GLY A 175 -10.62 13.36 26.67
N GLU A 176 -9.65 12.45 26.66
CA GLU A 176 -9.54 11.36 27.63
C GLU A 176 -8.71 11.76 28.86
N GLY A 177 -9.03 11.17 30.00
CA GLY A 177 -8.30 11.37 31.26
C GLY A 177 -8.28 12.84 31.69
N ASN A 178 -7.08 13.38 31.87
CA ASN A 178 -6.86 14.78 32.24
C ASN A 178 -6.74 15.73 31.02
N GLY A 179 -6.92 15.21 29.80
CA GLY A 179 -6.76 15.98 28.56
C GLY A 179 -5.31 16.30 28.21
N HIS A 180 -4.33 15.61 28.78
CA HIS A 180 -2.92 15.85 28.53
C HIS A 180 -2.32 14.95 27.44
N GLY A 181 -3.02 13.87 27.06
CA GLY A 181 -2.52 12.91 26.08
C GLY A 181 -1.33 12.11 26.60
N ASP A 182 -1.43 11.69 27.87
CA ASP A 182 -0.37 10.96 28.55
C ASP A 182 -0.12 9.59 27.89
N PHE A 183 1.15 9.21 27.77
CA PHE A 183 1.55 7.90 27.28
C PHE A 183 1.42 6.85 28.40
N LEU A 184 1.24 5.58 28.00
CA LEU A 184 1.10 4.43 28.89
C LEU A 184 -0.08 4.54 29.88
N ARG A 185 -1.11 5.30 29.52
CA ARG A 185 -2.31 5.55 30.34
C ARG A 185 -3.61 5.06 29.71
N HIS A 186 -3.61 4.68 28.45
CA HIS A 186 -4.74 4.08 27.74
C HIS A 186 -4.64 2.55 27.75
N SER A 187 -5.75 1.86 27.45
CA SER A 187 -5.72 0.42 27.13
C SER A 187 -4.80 0.19 25.90
N MET A 188 -4.14 -0.95 25.85
CA MET A 188 -3.13 -1.25 24.82
C MET A 188 -3.67 -1.33 23.38
N ILE A 189 -5.00 -1.25 23.22
CA ILE A 189 -5.66 -1.35 21.91
C ILE A 189 -6.45 -0.07 21.66
N ASN A 190 -6.47 0.38 20.39
CA ASN A 190 -7.21 1.57 19.96
C ASN A 190 -6.74 2.87 20.64
N THR A 191 -5.44 3.01 20.84
CA THR A 191 -4.81 4.19 21.43
C THR A 191 -4.73 5.35 20.43
N SER A 192 -4.36 6.54 20.89
CA SER A 192 -4.21 7.69 20.00
C SER A 192 -2.99 7.58 19.08
N PHE A 193 -1.87 7.04 19.59
CA PHE A 193 -0.60 7.01 18.88
C PHE A 193 -0.25 5.60 18.34
N PRO A 194 0.31 5.50 17.13
CA PRO A 194 0.37 6.52 16.08
C PRO A 194 -1.01 6.73 15.44
N GLY A 195 -1.18 7.81 14.66
CA GLY A 195 -2.43 8.08 13.93
C GLY A 195 -2.68 7.04 12.84
N GLY A 196 -3.32 5.91 13.21
CA GLY A 196 -3.50 4.76 12.33
C GLY A 196 -4.19 5.11 11.01
N HIS A 197 -5.24 5.91 11.05
CA HIS A 197 -5.95 6.34 9.85
C HIS A 197 -5.03 7.08 8.87
N ALA A 198 -4.17 7.97 9.37
CA ALA A 198 -3.16 8.62 8.55
C ALA A 198 -2.15 7.60 8.02
N MET A 199 -1.60 6.75 8.89
CA MET A 199 -0.56 5.79 8.50
C MET A 199 -1.01 4.87 7.37
N PHE A 200 -2.19 4.27 7.47
CA PHE A 200 -2.72 3.37 6.45
C PHE A 200 -3.09 4.11 5.16
N THR A 201 -3.75 5.26 5.23
CA THR A 201 -4.16 5.98 4.02
C THR A 201 -2.99 6.58 3.27
N TRP A 202 -1.96 7.10 3.97
CA TRP A 202 -0.76 7.59 3.31
C TRP A 202 0.09 6.48 2.72
N ALA A 203 0.16 5.30 3.36
CA ALA A 203 0.85 4.15 2.79
C ALA A 203 0.20 3.69 1.47
N MET A 204 -1.12 3.52 1.45
CA MET A 204 -1.87 3.17 0.24
C MET A 204 -1.77 4.25 -0.84
N ALA A 205 -2.01 5.52 -0.49
CA ALA A 205 -1.90 6.63 -1.43
C ALA A 205 -0.52 6.71 -2.08
N THR A 206 0.53 6.37 -1.34
CA THR A 206 1.91 6.37 -1.84
C THR A 206 2.13 5.29 -2.88
N VAL A 207 1.64 4.07 -2.67
CA VAL A 207 1.72 2.99 -3.68
C VAL A 207 0.99 3.41 -4.95
N VAL A 208 -0.27 3.84 -4.87
CA VAL A 208 -1.05 4.29 -6.04
C VAL A 208 -0.34 5.43 -6.78
N ALA A 209 0.18 6.43 -6.05
CA ALA A 209 0.87 7.58 -6.63
C ALA A 209 2.19 7.20 -7.33
N HIS A 210 2.82 6.10 -6.93
CA HIS A 210 4.01 5.56 -7.58
C HIS A 210 3.65 4.68 -8.78
N GLU A 211 2.65 3.82 -8.66
CA GLU A 211 2.18 2.97 -9.75
C GLU A 211 1.62 3.81 -10.89
N TYR A 212 0.70 4.71 -10.59
CA TYR A 212 0.08 5.60 -11.57
C TYR A 212 0.74 6.97 -11.50
N SER A 213 1.83 7.14 -12.23
CA SER A 213 2.69 8.34 -12.15
C SER A 213 2.10 9.62 -12.77
N GLN A 214 0.84 9.59 -13.26
CA GLN A 214 0.15 10.75 -13.80
C GLN A 214 -0.05 11.82 -12.70
N PRO A 215 0.20 13.11 -12.98
CA PRO A 215 0.10 14.16 -11.96
C PRO A 215 -1.26 14.24 -11.27
N TRP A 216 -2.33 14.07 -12.01
CA TRP A 216 -3.69 14.12 -11.45
C TRP A 216 -4.00 12.96 -10.49
N VAL A 217 -3.47 11.75 -10.75
CA VAL A 217 -3.61 10.61 -9.83
C VAL A 217 -2.91 10.90 -8.51
N ARG A 218 -1.68 11.42 -8.57
CA ARG A 218 -0.92 11.82 -7.38
C ARG A 218 -1.65 12.86 -6.55
N VAL A 219 -2.17 13.91 -7.21
CA VAL A 219 -2.94 14.94 -6.51
C VAL A 219 -4.17 14.34 -5.88
N LEU A 220 -4.92 13.51 -6.58
CA LEU A 220 -6.15 12.89 -6.08
C LEU A 220 -5.88 11.99 -4.87
N THR A 221 -4.91 11.08 -4.97
CA THR A 221 -4.61 10.11 -3.91
C THR A 221 -4.06 10.77 -2.65
N TYR A 222 -3.12 11.70 -2.80
CA TYR A 222 -2.59 12.44 -1.64
C TYR A 222 -3.60 13.42 -1.04
N SER A 223 -4.49 14.01 -1.85
CA SER A 223 -5.59 14.83 -1.32
C SER A 223 -6.58 13.98 -0.54
N ALA A 224 -6.88 12.76 -0.98
CA ALA A 224 -7.72 11.83 -0.24
C ALA A 224 -7.08 11.45 1.11
N ALA A 225 -5.80 11.09 1.13
CA ALA A 225 -5.08 10.78 2.36
C ALA A 225 -5.01 11.99 3.32
N PHE A 226 -4.77 13.19 2.78
CA PHE A 226 -4.79 14.42 3.56
C PHE A 226 -6.18 14.71 4.15
N THR A 227 -7.25 14.51 3.37
CA THR A 227 -8.63 14.69 3.85
C THR A 227 -8.93 13.75 5.00
N VAL A 228 -8.56 12.46 4.91
CA VAL A 228 -8.72 11.51 6.02
C VAL A 228 -7.95 11.98 7.25
N THR A 229 -6.69 12.38 7.08
CA THR A 229 -5.84 12.86 8.16
C THR A 229 -6.44 14.09 8.84
N LEU A 230 -6.84 15.08 8.05
CA LEU A 230 -7.42 16.33 8.55
C LEU A 230 -8.76 16.10 9.26
N THR A 231 -9.65 15.29 8.69
CA THR A 231 -10.97 15.03 9.29
C THR A 231 -10.86 14.25 10.59
N ARG A 232 -9.92 13.31 10.73
CA ARG A 232 -9.64 12.61 11.99
C ARG A 232 -9.03 13.52 13.05
N PHE A 233 -8.19 14.44 12.64
CA PHE A 233 -7.65 15.47 13.52
C PHE A 233 -8.75 16.43 14.01
N LEU A 234 -9.61 16.94 13.11
CA LEU A 234 -10.73 17.81 13.46
C LEU A 234 -11.82 17.10 14.27
N ALA A 235 -11.94 15.78 14.15
CA ALA A 235 -12.81 14.95 14.98
C ALA A 235 -12.26 14.76 16.41
N ARG A 236 -11.05 15.25 16.71
CA ARG A 236 -10.36 15.08 17.99
C ARG A 236 -10.11 13.61 18.36
N ASP A 237 -10.00 12.74 17.35
CA ASP A 237 -9.68 11.33 17.54
C ASP A 237 -8.17 11.13 17.84
N HIS A 238 -7.34 12.06 17.38
CA HIS A 238 -5.88 12.00 17.45
C HIS A 238 -5.26 13.38 17.69
N TRP A 239 -4.09 13.40 18.28
CA TRP A 239 -3.24 14.59 18.41
C TRP A 239 -2.55 14.94 17.10
N ALA A 240 -2.09 16.20 16.96
CA ALA A 240 -1.35 16.62 15.76
C ALA A 240 -0.06 15.81 15.56
N SER A 241 0.65 15.50 16.65
CA SER A 241 1.85 14.66 16.63
C SER A 241 1.56 13.23 16.16
N ASP A 242 0.40 12.65 16.54
CA ASP A 242 0.00 11.29 16.11
C ASP A 242 -0.20 11.25 14.59
N MET A 243 -0.87 12.29 14.06
CA MET A 243 -1.14 12.41 12.62
C MET A 243 0.14 12.66 11.82
N TRP A 244 1.07 13.45 12.36
CA TRP A 244 2.39 13.68 11.77
C TRP A 244 3.20 12.39 11.65
N VAL A 245 3.31 11.65 12.75
CA VAL A 245 4.03 10.36 12.77
C VAL A 245 3.35 9.35 11.85
N GLY A 246 2.03 9.22 11.92
CA GLY A 246 1.28 8.32 11.04
C GLY A 246 1.50 8.63 9.56
N THR A 247 1.46 9.92 9.18
CA THR A 247 1.75 10.37 7.81
C THR A 247 3.17 10.01 7.37
N GLY A 248 4.17 10.33 8.19
CA GLY A 248 5.57 10.05 7.86
C GLY A 248 5.87 8.57 7.70
N LEU A 249 5.39 7.75 8.64
CA LEU A 249 5.54 6.30 8.58
C LEU A 249 4.78 5.70 7.39
N GLY A 250 3.55 6.17 7.13
CA GLY A 250 2.77 5.72 5.97
C GLY A 250 3.49 5.99 4.65
N LEU A 251 4.00 7.21 4.45
CA LEU A 251 4.82 7.57 3.28
C LEU A 251 6.06 6.67 3.15
N GLY A 252 6.77 6.44 4.26
CA GLY A 252 7.97 5.61 4.28
C GLY A 252 7.68 4.17 3.91
N ILE A 253 6.70 3.54 4.57
CA ILE A 253 6.33 2.13 4.33
C ILE A 253 5.80 1.94 2.91
N GLY A 254 4.90 2.81 2.42
CA GLY A 254 4.38 2.72 1.06
C GLY A 254 5.47 2.86 0.00
N THR A 255 6.41 3.81 0.20
CA THR A 255 7.56 3.98 -0.71
C THR A 255 8.48 2.76 -0.68
N TYR A 256 8.77 2.23 0.51
CA TYR A 256 9.62 1.05 0.68
C TYR A 256 9.00 -0.16 -0.01
N THR A 257 7.74 -0.50 0.31
CA THR A 257 7.07 -1.68 -0.25
C THR A 257 6.95 -1.58 -1.78
N PHE A 258 6.58 -0.40 -2.30
CA PHE A 258 6.57 -0.18 -3.75
C PHE A 258 7.93 -0.47 -4.39
N HIS A 259 9.01 0.11 -3.89
CA HIS A 259 10.33 -0.05 -4.48
C HIS A 259 10.88 -1.48 -4.38
N GLN A 260 10.43 -2.26 -3.39
CA GLN A 260 10.84 -3.66 -3.23
C GLN A 260 10.12 -4.62 -4.16
N HIS A 261 8.90 -4.29 -4.58
CA HIS A 261 8.03 -5.26 -5.23
C HIS A 261 7.50 -4.85 -6.60
N CYS A 262 7.69 -3.59 -7.00
CA CYS A 262 7.22 -3.09 -8.29
C CYS A 262 7.96 -3.71 -9.48
N ASP A 263 7.25 -3.90 -10.59
CA ASP A 263 7.80 -4.36 -11.86
C ASP A 263 8.15 -3.16 -12.77
N PRO A 264 9.43 -3.04 -13.20
CA PRO A 264 9.85 -1.96 -14.09
C PRO A 264 9.21 -2.00 -15.48
N ASP A 265 8.65 -3.14 -15.90
CA ASP A 265 7.97 -3.26 -17.19
C ASP A 265 6.51 -2.77 -17.11
N LEU A 266 5.91 -2.78 -15.91
CA LEU A 266 4.53 -2.34 -15.67
C LEU A 266 4.45 -0.89 -15.19
N SER A 267 5.40 -0.45 -14.34
CA SER A 267 5.38 0.89 -13.74
C SER A 267 6.53 1.78 -14.22
N ALA A 268 6.18 2.94 -14.79
CA ALA A 268 7.18 3.93 -15.22
C ALA A 268 7.99 4.51 -14.06
N SER A 269 7.42 4.59 -12.85
CA SER A 269 8.14 5.03 -11.65
C SER A 269 9.14 3.99 -11.19
N CYS A 270 8.76 2.71 -11.24
CA CYS A 270 9.65 1.59 -10.96
C CYS A 270 10.84 1.57 -11.89
N LYS A 271 10.60 1.67 -13.20
CA LYS A 271 11.65 1.74 -14.22
C LYS A 271 12.64 2.86 -13.94
N ARG A 272 12.16 4.06 -13.61
CA ARG A 272 13.02 5.20 -13.25
C ARG A 272 13.83 4.94 -11.98
N HIS A 273 13.24 4.29 -10.99
CA HIS A 273 13.91 3.94 -9.73
C HIS A 273 15.06 2.95 -9.99
N HIS A 274 14.79 1.86 -10.68
CA HIS A 274 15.82 0.86 -11.06
C HIS A 274 16.95 1.47 -11.90
N ALA A 275 16.63 2.32 -12.86
CA ALA A 275 17.64 3.02 -13.67
C ALA A 275 18.53 3.95 -12.82
N ARG A 276 17.97 4.61 -11.79
CA ARG A 276 18.76 5.45 -10.86
C ARG A 276 19.71 4.61 -10.01
N ILE A 277 19.24 3.46 -9.50
CA ILE A 277 20.10 2.53 -8.73
C ILE A 277 21.23 2.00 -9.60
N ALA A 278 20.92 1.51 -10.80
CA ALA A 278 21.93 1.03 -11.73
C ALA A 278 23.00 2.09 -12.02
N LYS A 279 22.59 3.33 -12.31
CA LYS A 279 23.51 4.46 -12.52
C LYS A 279 24.38 4.76 -11.29
N LYS A 280 23.80 4.68 -10.08
CA LYS A 280 24.53 4.90 -8.83
C LYS A 280 25.58 3.81 -8.62
N ASN A 281 25.23 2.55 -8.85
CA ASN A 281 26.13 1.41 -8.70
C ASN A 281 27.29 1.50 -9.70
N THR A 282 27.00 1.75 -10.98
CA THR A 282 28.05 1.95 -12.01
C THR A 282 28.99 3.11 -11.65
N LYS A 283 28.45 4.22 -11.13
CA LYS A 283 29.28 5.34 -10.68
C LYS A 283 30.18 4.93 -9.51
N SER A 284 29.64 4.21 -8.53
CA SER A 284 30.43 3.71 -7.39
C SER A 284 31.51 2.74 -7.82
N GLU A 285 31.20 1.81 -8.73
CA GLU A 285 32.19 0.88 -9.30
C GLU A 285 33.31 1.60 -10.02
N LEU A 286 33.00 2.62 -10.83
CA LEU A 286 34.00 3.43 -11.50
C LEU A 286 34.88 4.27 -10.56
N GLU A 287 34.28 4.76 -9.48
CA GLU A 287 34.94 5.57 -8.45
C GLU A 287 35.96 4.75 -7.65
N TYR A 288 35.69 3.45 -7.44
CA TYR A 288 36.55 2.49 -6.75
C TYR A 288 37.30 1.54 -7.70
N ALA A 289 37.23 1.76 -8.99
CA ALA A 289 37.98 0.94 -9.94
C ALA A 289 39.51 1.10 -9.74
N PRO A 290 40.30 0.03 -9.94
CA PRO A 290 41.77 0.10 -9.89
C PRO A 290 42.32 1.22 -10.80
N GLY A 291 43.11 2.12 -10.21
CA GLY A 291 43.64 3.29 -10.91
C GLY A 291 42.81 4.57 -10.84
N SER A 292 41.61 4.53 -10.22
CA SER A 292 40.83 5.74 -9.95
C SER A 292 41.53 6.65 -8.92
N PRO A 293 41.22 7.98 -8.91
CA PRO A 293 41.79 8.89 -7.92
C PRO A 293 41.56 8.47 -6.48
N GLN A 294 40.37 7.91 -6.18
CA GLN A 294 40.02 7.46 -4.82
C GLN A 294 40.75 6.17 -4.45
N TRP A 295 40.82 5.19 -5.35
CA TRP A 295 41.63 4.01 -5.18
C TRP A 295 43.10 4.35 -4.89
N ASN A 296 43.67 5.29 -5.64
CA ASN A 296 45.06 5.73 -5.44
C ASN A 296 45.24 6.51 -4.13
N ALA A 297 44.23 7.27 -3.66
CA ALA A 297 44.27 7.97 -2.40
C ALA A 297 44.18 6.98 -1.23
N GLU A 298 43.34 5.96 -1.33
CA GLU A 298 43.21 4.91 -0.30
C GLU A 298 44.46 4.05 -0.20
N LEU A 299 45.07 3.69 -1.34
CA LEU A 299 46.38 3.03 -1.37
C LEU A 299 47.44 3.87 -0.67
N LYS A 300 47.54 5.16 -0.93
CA LYS A 300 48.51 6.05 -0.25
C LYS A 300 48.28 6.09 1.26
N ASN A 301 47.01 6.16 1.73
CA ASN A 301 46.67 6.18 3.13
C ASN A 301 47.02 4.84 3.82
N ASN A 302 46.76 3.71 3.17
CA ASN A 302 47.06 2.39 3.67
C ASN A 302 48.58 2.17 3.76
N TYR A 303 49.35 2.64 2.78
CA TYR A 303 50.83 2.62 2.84
C TYR A 303 51.34 3.52 3.97
N ALA A 304 50.76 4.72 4.17
CA ALA A 304 51.19 5.64 5.23
C ALA A 304 50.87 5.12 6.63
N SER A 305 49.84 4.31 6.78
CA SER A 305 49.40 3.69 8.07
C SER A 305 50.06 2.34 8.39
N GLY A 306 50.98 1.86 7.53
CA GLY A 306 51.68 0.57 7.73
C GLY A 306 50.80 -0.68 7.55
N GLY A 307 49.64 -0.55 6.92
CA GLY A 307 48.75 -1.66 6.63
C GLY A 307 49.30 -2.59 5.54
N ARG A 308 49.33 -3.90 5.78
CA ARG A 308 49.61 -4.91 4.75
C ARG A 308 48.36 -5.07 3.87
N ILE A 309 48.52 -4.95 2.58
CA ILE A 309 47.48 -5.33 1.63
C ILE A 309 47.47 -6.86 1.58
N SER A 310 46.38 -7.49 2.07
CA SER A 310 46.13 -8.89 1.74
C SER A 310 45.74 -8.97 0.28
N GLN A 311 46.54 -9.70 -0.54
CA GLN A 311 46.25 -10.04 -1.93
C GLN A 311 45.02 -10.95 -2.02
#